data_88e6eca3e27167a2bae4b92fb2a5cabe
#
_entry.id   88e6eca3e27167a2bae4b92fb2a5cabe
#
_cell.length_a   1.000
_cell.length_b   1.000
_cell.length_c   1.000
_cell.angle_alpha   90.00
_cell.angle_beta   90.00
_cell.angle_gamma   90.00
#
_symmetry.space_group_name_H-M   'P 1'
#
loop_
_entity.id
_entity.type
_entity.pdbx_description
1 polymer ?
#
loop_
_entity_poly.entity_id
_entity_poly.type
_entity_poly.pdbx_seq_one_letter_code
_entity_poly.pdbx_strand_id
1 'polypeptide(L)'
;MTGTSTNDTVYVVGAGIAGLCTALALAPTGRHIVMLERDAGPPEGSTDEAFRDWQRPGVSHLRQSHAFLARLRNIIRDTHPELLSDLYAAGCRDI
;
A
#
# COMPACT_ATOMS: atom_id res chain seq x y z
N MET A 1 -19.07 -16.86 -20.92
CA MET A 1 -18.30 -15.75 -21.23
C MET A 1 -16.89 -15.89 -20.81
N THR A 2 -16.19 -15.35 -21.61
CA THR A 2 -14.83 -15.27 -21.29
C THR A 2 -14.61 -14.55 -20.00
N GLY A 3 -13.65 -14.88 -19.38
CA GLY A 3 -13.18 -14.18 -18.23
C GLY A 3 -12.78 -12.75 -18.55
N THR A 4 -12.20 -12.15 -17.62
CA THR A 4 -11.71 -10.80 -17.71
C THR A 4 -10.58 -10.70 -18.71
N SER A 5 -10.57 -9.64 -19.48
CA SER A 5 -9.46 -9.34 -20.34
C SER A 5 -8.25 -8.95 -19.49
N THR A 6 -7.10 -9.58 -19.80
CA THR A 6 -5.84 -9.20 -19.14
C THR A 6 -5.27 -7.91 -19.69
N ASN A 7 -5.88 -7.34 -20.76
CA ASN A 7 -5.47 -6.08 -21.35
C ASN A 7 -6.19 -4.88 -20.74
N ASP A 8 -7.14 -5.13 -19.88
CA ASP A 8 -7.84 -4.04 -19.20
C ASP A 8 -6.87 -3.24 -18.35
N THR A 9 -7.02 -1.94 -18.40
CA THR A 9 -6.28 -1.03 -17.53
C THR A 9 -7.19 -0.50 -16.45
N VAL A 10 -6.70 -0.55 -15.22
CA VAL A 10 -7.38 0.01 -14.06
C VAL A 10 -6.55 1.16 -13.52
N TYR A 11 -7.17 2.32 -13.37
CA TYR A 11 -6.52 3.49 -12.79
C TYR A 11 -6.94 3.59 -11.33
N VAL A 12 -5.95 3.61 -10.44
CA VAL A 12 -6.17 3.80 -9.00
C VAL A 12 -5.71 5.21 -8.66
N VAL A 13 -6.63 6.05 -8.26
CA VAL A 13 -6.33 7.44 -7.93
C VAL A 13 -6.06 7.54 -6.44
N GLY A 14 -4.82 7.87 -6.11
CA GLY A 14 -4.35 7.96 -4.74
C GLY A 14 -3.57 6.72 -4.32
N ALA A 15 -2.36 6.93 -3.78
CA ALA A 15 -1.48 5.88 -3.28
C ALA A 15 -1.40 5.91 -1.75
N GLY A 16 -2.53 6.14 -1.10
CA GLY A 16 -2.68 5.91 0.33
C GLY A 16 -2.93 4.42 0.60
N ILE A 17 -3.27 4.08 1.84
CA ILE A 17 -3.48 2.67 2.23
C ILE A 17 -4.56 2.01 1.37
N ALA A 18 -5.68 2.68 1.16
CA ALA A 18 -6.77 2.12 0.37
C ALA A 18 -6.36 1.88 -1.08
N GLY A 19 -5.67 2.84 -1.69
CA GLY A 19 -5.19 2.70 -3.06
C GLY A 19 -4.15 1.60 -3.21
N LEU A 20 -3.20 1.53 -2.30
CA LEU A 20 -2.17 0.49 -2.31
C LEU A 20 -2.79 -0.90 -2.11
N CYS A 21 -3.72 -1.06 -1.18
CA CYS A 21 -4.41 -2.33 -0.95
C CYS A 21 -5.26 -2.74 -2.16
N THR A 22 -5.89 -1.78 -2.82
CA THR A 22 -6.65 -2.03 -4.06
C THR A 22 -5.72 -2.55 -5.16
N ALA A 23 -4.57 -1.93 -5.35
CA ALA A 23 -3.60 -2.37 -6.33
C ALA A 23 -3.09 -3.78 -6.03
N LEU A 24 -2.80 -4.09 -4.77
CA LEU A 24 -2.38 -5.43 -4.37
C LEU A 24 -3.46 -6.47 -4.64
N ALA A 25 -4.72 -6.13 -4.37
CA ALA A 25 -5.83 -7.06 -4.61
C ALA A 25 -6.06 -7.32 -6.10
N LEU A 26 -5.80 -6.34 -6.96
CA LEU A 26 -5.97 -6.45 -8.40
C LEU A 26 -4.76 -7.07 -9.11
N ALA A 27 -3.58 -7.03 -8.50
CA ALA A 27 -2.36 -7.50 -9.15
C ALA A 27 -2.47 -8.93 -9.69
N PRO A 28 -3.05 -9.91 -8.96
CA PRO A 28 -3.15 -11.28 -9.47
C PRO A 28 -4.12 -11.46 -10.63
N THR A 29 -4.92 -10.44 -10.95
CA THR A 29 -5.92 -10.55 -12.03
C THR A 29 -5.30 -10.43 -13.43
N GLY A 30 -4.04 -10.04 -13.54
CA GLY A 30 -3.37 -9.83 -14.81
C GLY A 30 -3.70 -8.51 -15.48
N ARG A 31 -4.53 -7.66 -14.85
CA ARG A 31 -4.83 -6.33 -15.39
C ARG A 31 -3.63 -5.41 -15.23
N HIS A 32 -3.53 -4.47 -16.15
CA HIS A 32 -2.55 -3.40 -16.04
C HIS A 32 -3.06 -2.36 -15.05
N ILE A 33 -2.30 -2.11 -13.99
CA ILE A 33 -2.72 -1.20 -12.93
C ILE A 33 -1.83 0.04 -12.99
N VAL A 34 -2.48 1.21 -13.09
CA VAL A 34 -1.80 2.49 -13.08
C VAL A 34 -2.24 3.25 -11.85
N MET A 35 -1.30 3.57 -10.99
CA MET A 35 -1.57 4.37 -9.79
C MET A 35 -1.20 5.82 -10.06
N LEU A 36 -2.11 6.70 -9.74
CA LEU A 36 -1.92 8.15 -9.90
C LEU A 36 -1.87 8.77 -8.51
N GLU A 37 -0.75 9.37 -8.17
CA GLU A 37 -0.54 10.00 -6.88
C GLU A 37 -0.09 11.44 -7.07
N ARG A 38 -0.77 12.36 -6.40
CA ARG A 38 -0.47 13.78 -6.47
C ARG A 38 0.81 14.15 -5.74
N ASP A 39 1.04 13.54 -4.59
CA ASP A 39 2.21 13.85 -3.76
C ASP A 39 3.45 13.13 -4.30
N ALA A 40 4.61 13.67 -3.98
CA ALA A 40 5.87 13.01 -4.33
C ALA A 40 6.00 11.67 -3.60
N GLY A 41 6.72 10.74 -4.22
CA GLY A 41 7.03 9.45 -3.58
C GLY A 41 7.93 9.62 -2.36
N PRO A 42 8.14 8.53 -1.61
CA PRO A 42 9.00 8.59 -0.43
C PRO A 42 10.44 8.92 -0.83
N PRO A 43 11.16 9.67 0.02
CA PRO A 43 12.59 9.86 -0.19
C PRO A 43 13.34 8.55 -0.10
N GLU A 44 14.49 8.46 -0.75
CA GLU A 44 15.36 7.32 -0.60
C GLU A 44 15.92 7.30 0.83
N GLY A 45 16.19 6.10 1.33
CA GLY A 45 16.76 5.92 2.65
C GLY A 45 15.89 5.07 3.56
N SER A 46 16.04 5.27 4.86
CA SER A 46 15.36 4.47 5.87
C SER A 46 13.91 4.94 6.11
N THR A 47 13.16 4.11 6.82
CA THR A 47 11.82 4.48 7.27
C THR A 47 11.86 5.69 8.21
N ASP A 48 12.90 5.82 9.02
CA ASP A 48 13.06 6.96 9.92
C ASP A 48 13.27 8.26 9.14
N GLU A 49 14.04 8.21 8.06
CA GLU A 49 14.24 9.36 7.18
C GLU A 49 12.94 9.73 6.47
N ALA A 50 12.19 8.74 5.99
CA ALA A 50 10.87 8.97 5.39
C ALA A 50 9.91 9.60 6.39
N PHE A 51 9.89 9.10 7.63
CA PHE A 51 9.05 9.67 8.67
C PHE A 51 9.40 11.14 8.93
N ARG A 52 10.67 11.48 8.94
CA ARG A 52 11.14 12.83 9.20
C ARG A 52 10.89 13.76 8.02
N ASP A 53 11.19 13.31 6.81
CA ASP A 53 11.39 14.20 5.67
C ASP A 53 10.31 14.11 4.60
N TRP A 54 9.53 13.04 4.56
CA TRP A 54 8.56 12.84 3.50
C TRP A 54 7.39 13.82 3.61
N GLN A 55 7.18 14.59 2.55
CA GLN A 55 6.09 15.54 2.47
C GLN A 55 4.90 14.90 1.76
N ARG A 56 3.83 14.67 2.48
CA ARG A 56 2.58 14.10 1.98
C ARG A 56 1.40 15.00 2.38
N PRO A 57 1.21 16.15 1.69
CA PRO A 57 0.08 17.04 2.04
C PRO A 57 -1.28 16.36 1.95
N GLY A 58 -1.43 15.39 1.05
CA GLY A 58 -2.67 14.63 0.92
C GLY A 58 -2.91 13.62 2.04
N VAL A 59 -1.93 13.37 2.91
CA VAL A 59 -2.06 12.44 4.04
C VAL A 59 -1.68 13.20 5.31
N SER A 60 -2.63 13.96 5.82
CA SER A 60 -2.38 14.86 6.95
C SER A 60 -1.99 14.13 8.25
N HIS A 61 -2.30 12.84 8.33
CA HIS A 61 -2.02 12.01 9.50
C HIS A 61 -0.81 11.09 9.33
N LEU A 62 0.05 11.38 8.34
CA LEU A 62 1.18 10.51 8.00
C LEU A 62 2.09 10.21 9.19
N ARG A 63 2.32 11.21 10.04
CA ARG A 63 3.25 11.08 11.18
C ARG A 63 2.59 10.68 12.48
N GLN A 64 1.32 10.29 12.42
CA GLN A 64 0.61 9.80 13.60
C GLN A 64 0.68 8.28 13.66
N SER A 65 0.44 7.73 14.84
CA SER A 65 0.40 6.28 15.00
C SER A 65 -0.79 5.69 14.25
N HIS A 66 -0.58 4.56 13.61
CA HIS A 66 -1.59 3.84 12.88
C HIS A 66 -1.66 2.40 13.38
N ALA A 67 -2.86 1.90 13.54
CA ALA A 67 -3.08 0.51 13.90
C ALA A 67 -3.96 -0.16 12.86
N PHE A 68 -3.49 -1.26 12.30
CA PHE A 68 -4.31 -2.14 11.48
C PHE A 68 -5.03 -3.10 12.42
N LEU A 69 -6.35 -3.10 12.37
CA LEU A 69 -7.13 -4.03 13.17
C LEU A 69 -6.95 -5.46 12.65
N ALA A 70 -7.34 -6.42 13.46
CA ALA A 70 -7.04 -7.83 13.23
C ALA A 70 -7.48 -8.32 11.84
N ARG A 71 -8.62 -7.84 11.34
CA ARG A 71 -9.11 -8.29 10.03
C ARG A 71 -8.16 -7.90 8.90
N LEU A 72 -7.71 -6.66 8.85
CA LEU A 72 -6.77 -6.23 7.81
C LEU A 72 -5.43 -6.95 7.95
N ARG A 73 -4.93 -7.06 9.17
CA ARG A 73 -3.69 -7.79 9.43
C ARG A 73 -3.79 -9.24 8.95
N ASN A 74 -4.92 -9.90 9.22
CA ASN A 74 -5.10 -11.29 8.80
C ASN A 74 -5.24 -11.44 7.29
N ILE A 75 -5.88 -10.48 6.61
CA ILE A 75 -5.96 -10.46 5.16
C ILE A 75 -4.55 -10.35 4.55
N ILE A 76 -3.73 -9.43 5.07
CA ILE A 76 -2.36 -9.28 4.60
C ILE A 76 -1.56 -10.56 4.84
N ARG A 77 -1.66 -11.16 6.02
CA ARG A 77 -0.98 -12.41 6.33
C ARG A 77 -1.34 -13.51 5.34
N ASP A 78 -2.62 -13.65 5.01
CA ASP A 78 -3.11 -14.77 4.21
C ASP A 78 -2.90 -14.57 2.72
N THR A 79 -2.90 -13.33 2.24
CA THR A 79 -2.80 -13.01 0.81
C THR A 79 -1.42 -12.49 0.41
N HIS A 80 -0.72 -11.82 1.30
CA HIS A 80 0.60 -11.20 1.03
C HIS A 80 1.53 -11.37 2.23
N PRO A 81 1.92 -12.61 2.56
CA PRO A 81 2.75 -12.87 3.75
C PRO A 81 4.10 -12.17 3.70
N GLU A 82 4.68 -11.98 2.51
CA GLU A 82 5.95 -11.25 2.40
C GLU A 82 5.78 -9.78 2.81
N LEU A 83 4.64 -9.18 2.49
CA LEU A 83 4.35 -7.80 2.89
C LEU A 83 4.28 -7.70 4.42
N LEU A 84 3.62 -8.64 5.07
CA LEU A 84 3.55 -8.64 6.54
C LEU A 84 4.94 -8.76 7.15
N SER A 85 5.78 -9.64 6.60
CA SER A 85 7.17 -9.79 7.02
C SER A 85 7.95 -8.48 6.85
N ASP A 86 7.77 -7.80 5.73
CA ASP A 86 8.43 -6.52 5.47
C ASP A 86 7.98 -5.43 6.44
N LEU A 87 6.70 -5.42 6.80
CA LEU A 87 6.18 -4.47 7.78
C LEU A 87 6.82 -4.67 9.15
N TYR A 88 6.96 -5.92 9.60
CA TYR A 88 7.66 -6.20 10.85
C TYR A 88 9.13 -5.79 10.77
N ALA A 89 9.78 -6.06 9.65
CA ALA A 89 11.17 -5.68 9.46
C ALA A 89 11.34 -4.16 9.47
N ALA A 90 10.34 -3.41 9.02
CA ALA A 90 10.33 -1.95 9.04
C ALA A 90 9.99 -1.36 10.41
N GLY A 91 9.66 -2.20 11.40
CA GLY A 91 9.41 -1.74 12.77
C GLY A 91 7.97 -1.84 13.25
N CYS A 92 7.06 -2.34 12.42
CA CYS A 92 5.68 -2.57 12.88
C CYS A 92 5.64 -3.69 13.91
N ARG A 93 4.70 -3.62 14.82
CA ARG A 93 4.55 -4.60 15.91
C ARG A 93 3.10 -4.98 16.10
N ASP A 94 2.89 -6.18 16.61
CA ASP A 94 1.60 -6.58 17.17
C ASP A 94 1.38 -5.85 18.51
N ILE A 95 0.13 -5.53 18.78
CA ILE A 95 -0.27 -4.87 20.02
C ILE A 95 -1.34 -5.69 20.73
#